data_4f1ae60c62159241d6467de7ecdc57c0
#
_entry.id   4f1ae60c62159241d6467de7ecdc57c0
#
_cell.length_a   1.000
_cell.length_b   1.000
_cell.length_c   1.000
_cell.angle_alpha   90.00
_cell.angle_beta   90.00
_cell.angle_gamma   90.00
#
_symmetry.space_group_name_H-M   'P 1'
#
loop_
_entity.id
_entity.type
_entity.pdbx_description
1 polymer ?
#
loop_
_entity_poly.entity_id
_entity_poly.type
_entity_poly.pdbx_seq_one_letter_code
_entity_poly.pdbx_strand_id
1 'polypeptide(L)'
;ASDVAWFAYFAPYSMERHHDLISEAAASEGVDYVHLGTTLDGQPIDCLEMGEGEFKVWLYARQHPGETQAEWWMEGALEVLTDPADSVGRLLREKCRLHLVPNCNPDGSKRGNLRVNAAGSNLNREWAEPSAEKSPEVLAIRNRMDETGVDFAMDVHGDEAIPVSFLAGFEGIPSWTDQQGDGYYSYEAILDRRTPDFQTEQGYTKSAPGKANLAMSTNQVAERFGATSMTLEMPYKDNPASPEPEQGWSPERCKMLARDCLASLLEWLETREG
;
A
#
# COMPACT_ATOMS: atom_id res chain seq x y z
N ALA A 1 -19.27 -25.55 -23.42
CA ALA A 1 -19.74 -24.27 -22.89
C ALA A 1 -20.22 -24.51 -21.46
N SER A 2 -19.86 -23.68 -20.49
CA SER A 2 -20.41 -23.72 -19.15
C SER A 2 -21.67 -22.88 -19.09
N ASP A 3 -22.63 -23.27 -18.24
CA ASP A 3 -23.89 -22.53 -18.07
C ASP A 3 -23.71 -21.30 -17.17
N VAL A 4 -22.50 -21.09 -16.62
CA VAL A 4 -22.17 -19.97 -15.71
C VAL A 4 -20.81 -19.38 -16.11
N ALA A 5 -20.75 -18.04 -16.18
CA ALA A 5 -19.51 -17.29 -16.38
C ALA A 5 -19.39 -16.22 -15.27
N TRP A 6 -18.17 -16.05 -14.75
CA TRP A 6 -17.83 -15.04 -13.77
C TRP A 6 -16.95 -13.99 -14.42
N PHE A 7 -17.25 -12.71 -14.13
CA PHE A 7 -16.48 -11.57 -14.60
C PHE A 7 -15.96 -10.80 -13.40
N ALA A 8 -14.70 -10.41 -13.45
CA ALA A 8 -14.06 -9.58 -12.42
C ALA A 8 -13.20 -8.51 -13.09
N TYR A 9 -13.00 -7.39 -12.43
CA TYR A 9 -12.10 -6.32 -12.88
C TYR A 9 -10.64 -6.78 -12.90
N PHE A 10 -10.26 -7.54 -11.88
CA PHE A 10 -8.95 -8.16 -11.73
C PHE A 10 -9.12 -9.53 -11.06
N ALA A 11 -8.07 -10.32 -10.94
CA ALA A 11 -8.10 -11.59 -10.22
C ALA A 11 -8.63 -11.39 -8.79
N PRO A 12 -9.74 -12.04 -8.40
CA PRO A 12 -10.34 -11.81 -7.10
C PRO A 12 -9.39 -12.16 -5.95
N TYR A 13 -9.45 -11.36 -4.88
CA TYR A 13 -8.83 -11.66 -3.60
C TYR A 13 -9.94 -11.76 -2.56
N SER A 14 -10.30 -12.99 -2.15
CA SER A 14 -11.42 -13.24 -1.24
C SER A 14 -11.04 -12.93 0.21
N MET A 15 -12.05 -12.71 1.07
CA MET A 15 -11.81 -12.58 2.52
C MET A 15 -11.29 -13.88 3.15
N GLU A 16 -11.61 -15.04 2.59
CA GLU A 16 -11.04 -16.31 3.02
C GLU A 16 -9.51 -16.30 2.80
N ARG A 17 -9.05 -15.92 1.60
CA ARG A 17 -7.62 -15.78 1.30
C ARG A 17 -6.94 -14.72 2.18
N HIS A 18 -7.63 -13.61 2.45
CA HIS A 18 -7.15 -12.60 3.39
C HIS A 18 -6.89 -13.18 4.78
N HIS A 19 -7.85 -13.93 5.33
CA HIS A 19 -7.69 -14.54 6.66
C HIS A 19 -6.58 -15.59 6.69
N ASP A 20 -6.43 -16.37 5.62
CA ASP A 20 -5.32 -17.32 5.48
C ASP A 20 -3.98 -16.58 5.47
N LEU A 21 -3.85 -15.50 4.67
CA LEU A 21 -2.65 -14.66 4.61
C LEU A 21 -2.28 -14.10 6.00
N ILE A 22 -3.25 -13.52 6.72
CA ILE A 22 -3.03 -12.99 8.08
C ILE A 22 -2.58 -14.09 9.03
N SER A 23 -3.24 -15.24 8.99
CA SER A 23 -2.95 -16.38 9.86
C SER A 23 -1.55 -16.96 9.61
N GLU A 24 -1.18 -17.13 8.34
CA GLU A 24 0.14 -17.65 7.95
C GLU A 24 1.26 -16.65 8.32
N ALA A 25 1.08 -15.38 8.01
CA ALA A 25 2.07 -14.37 8.34
C ALA A 25 2.22 -14.18 9.84
N ALA A 26 1.13 -14.17 10.62
CA ALA A 26 1.17 -14.06 12.08
C ALA A 26 1.82 -15.27 12.78
N ALA A 27 1.85 -16.44 12.12
CA ALA A 27 2.55 -17.62 12.61
C ALA A 27 4.07 -17.60 12.35
N SER A 28 4.56 -16.65 11.55
CA SER A 28 5.98 -16.52 11.24
C SER A 28 6.76 -15.93 12.42
N GLU A 29 8.02 -16.35 12.59
CA GLU A 29 8.88 -15.87 13.67
C GLU A 29 9.14 -14.37 13.56
N GLY A 30 8.97 -13.64 14.66
CA GLY A 30 9.21 -12.20 14.73
C GLY A 30 8.11 -11.34 14.12
N VAL A 31 6.93 -11.90 13.89
CA VAL A 31 5.73 -11.19 13.44
C VAL A 31 4.73 -11.09 14.58
N ASP A 32 4.32 -9.87 14.91
CA ASP A 32 3.28 -9.57 15.89
C ASP A 32 1.96 -9.26 15.15
N TYR A 33 0.89 -9.95 15.50
CA TYR A 33 -0.45 -9.60 15.08
C TYR A 33 -1.03 -8.52 15.99
N VAL A 34 -1.50 -7.43 15.40
CA VAL A 34 -2.14 -6.32 16.11
C VAL A 34 -3.55 -6.09 15.56
N HIS A 35 -4.55 -6.28 16.41
CA HIS A 35 -5.93 -5.90 16.11
C HIS A 35 -6.09 -4.40 16.33
N LEU A 36 -6.09 -3.60 15.25
CA LEU A 36 -6.20 -2.13 15.34
C LEU A 36 -7.58 -1.66 15.78
N GLY A 37 -8.62 -2.40 15.40
CA GLY A 37 -10.01 -2.07 15.69
C GLY A 37 -10.98 -2.94 14.91
N THR A 38 -12.25 -2.57 14.99
CA THR A 38 -13.34 -3.32 14.35
C THR A 38 -14.13 -2.38 13.44
N THR A 39 -14.46 -2.86 12.25
CA THR A 39 -15.27 -2.14 11.27
C THR A 39 -16.74 -2.09 11.64
N LEU A 40 -17.56 -1.39 10.84
CA LEU A 40 -19.01 -1.26 11.07
C LEU A 40 -19.76 -2.60 10.98
N ASP A 41 -19.29 -3.53 10.14
CA ASP A 41 -19.87 -4.88 10.01
C ASP A 41 -19.20 -5.90 10.94
N GLY A 42 -18.30 -5.46 11.82
CA GLY A 42 -17.65 -6.32 12.79
C GLY A 42 -16.45 -7.12 12.24
N GLN A 43 -15.87 -6.72 11.10
CA GLN A 43 -14.61 -7.32 10.63
C GLN A 43 -13.43 -6.73 11.41
N PRO A 44 -12.37 -7.50 11.67
CA PRO A 44 -11.14 -6.97 12.25
C PRO A 44 -10.43 -6.05 11.25
N ILE A 45 -9.72 -5.06 11.77
CA ILE A 45 -8.74 -4.27 11.03
C ILE A 45 -7.37 -4.82 11.45
N ASP A 46 -6.81 -5.64 10.55
CA ASP A 46 -5.63 -6.44 10.81
C ASP A 46 -4.36 -5.66 10.50
N CYS A 47 -3.40 -5.69 11.42
CA CYS A 47 -2.05 -5.17 11.21
C CYS A 47 -1.04 -6.23 11.62
N LEU A 48 0.00 -6.37 10.81
CA LEU A 48 1.16 -7.21 11.10
C LEU A 48 2.36 -6.31 11.35
N GLU A 49 2.99 -6.47 12.50
CA GLU A 49 4.17 -5.69 12.87
C GLU A 49 5.39 -6.59 12.98
N MET A 50 6.52 -6.13 12.44
CA MET A 50 7.76 -6.89 12.47
C MET A 50 8.99 -5.99 12.37
N GLY A 51 10.15 -6.56 12.73
CA GLY A 51 11.42 -5.86 12.70
C GLY A 51 11.72 -5.07 13.97
N GLU A 52 13.01 -4.80 14.20
CA GLU A 52 13.52 -4.19 15.44
C GLU A 52 14.19 -2.83 15.22
N GLY A 53 14.27 -2.39 13.95
CA GLY A 53 14.91 -1.12 13.59
C GLY A 53 14.13 0.11 14.03
N GLU A 54 14.80 1.24 14.04
CA GLU A 54 14.19 2.50 14.48
C GLU A 54 13.37 3.21 13.40
N PHE A 55 13.62 2.90 12.12
CA PHE A 55 12.94 3.52 10.99
C PHE A 55 11.53 2.93 10.78
N LYS A 56 10.48 3.75 10.87
CA LYS A 56 9.08 3.32 10.88
C LYS A 56 8.53 3.30 9.47
N VAL A 57 8.22 2.11 8.98
CA VAL A 57 7.66 1.87 7.64
C VAL A 57 6.22 1.42 7.75
N TRP A 58 5.33 2.10 7.04
CA TRP A 58 3.93 1.73 6.93
C TRP A 58 3.59 1.34 5.50
N LEU A 59 3.10 0.12 5.32
CA LEU A 59 2.58 -0.41 4.06
C LEU A 59 1.12 -0.76 4.28
N TYR A 60 0.22 -0.13 3.54
CA TYR A 60 -1.21 -0.40 3.69
C TYR A 60 -1.89 -0.44 2.32
N ALA A 61 -2.91 -1.27 2.19
CA ALA A 61 -3.45 -1.65 0.90
C ALA A 61 -4.97 -1.71 0.90
N ARG A 62 -5.55 -1.68 -0.30
CA ARG A 62 -6.95 -1.98 -0.54
C ARG A 62 -7.93 -1.08 0.21
N GLN A 63 -7.66 0.23 0.28
CA GLN A 63 -8.64 1.22 0.74
C GLN A 63 -9.92 1.17 -0.14
N HIS A 64 -9.71 0.90 -1.44
CA HIS A 64 -10.80 0.63 -2.38
C HIS A 64 -10.91 -0.88 -2.61
N PRO A 65 -12.03 -1.49 -2.23
CA PRO A 65 -12.18 -2.95 -2.25
C PRO A 65 -12.02 -3.61 -3.62
N GLY A 66 -12.42 -2.91 -4.71
CA GLY A 66 -12.32 -3.40 -6.08
C GLY A 66 -10.90 -3.46 -6.64
N GLU A 67 -9.94 -2.80 -5.97
CA GLU A 67 -8.53 -2.76 -6.34
C GLU A 67 -7.78 -3.97 -5.72
N THR A 68 -8.13 -5.18 -6.17
CA THR A 68 -7.59 -6.42 -5.59
C THR A 68 -6.08 -6.62 -5.85
N GLN A 69 -5.51 -5.92 -6.85
CA GLN A 69 -4.06 -5.85 -7.09
C GLN A 69 -3.29 -5.46 -5.82
N ALA A 70 -3.85 -4.55 -5.04
CA ALA A 70 -3.23 -4.04 -3.83
C ALA A 70 -2.99 -5.14 -2.79
N GLU A 71 -3.91 -6.06 -2.63
CA GLU A 71 -3.75 -7.15 -1.67
C GLU A 71 -2.89 -8.30 -2.22
N TRP A 72 -2.89 -8.54 -3.56
CA TRP A 72 -1.91 -9.40 -4.20
C TRP A 72 -0.48 -8.87 -4.05
N TRP A 73 -0.30 -7.55 -4.15
CA TRP A 73 0.99 -6.91 -3.85
C TRP A 73 1.38 -7.13 -2.40
N MET A 74 0.45 -6.94 -1.46
CA MET A 74 0.71 -7.13 -0.03
C MET A 74 1.08 -8.58 0.30
N GLU A 75 0.44 -9.56 -0.36
CA GLU A 75 0.83 -10.98 -0.23
C GLU A 75 2.29 -11.17 -0.65
N GLY A 76 2.71 -10.61 -1.80
CA GLY A 76 4.10 -10.67 -2.24
C GLY A 76 5.07 -9.95 -1.29
N ALA A 77 4.66 -8.84 -0.69
CA ALA A 77 5.46 -8.16 0.31
C ALA A 77 5.65 -9.01 1.57
N LEU A 78 4.60 -9.67 2.05
CA LEU A 78 4.66 -10.56 3.19
C LEU A 78 5.50 -11.82 2.90
N GLU A 79 5.40 -12.40 1.70
CA GLU A 79 6.26 -13.52 1.28
C GLU A 79 7.75 -13.16 1.42
N VAL A 80 8.16 -11.96 1.02
CA VAL A 80 9.55 -11.48 1.17
C VAL A 80 9.89 -11.21 2.63
N LEU A 81 9.02 -10.53 3.34
CA LEU A 81 9.28 -10.04 4.69
C LEU A 81 9.23 -11.13 5.77
N THR A 82 8.53 -12.25 5.53
CA THR A 82 8.44 -13.36 6.49
C THR A 82 9.39 -14.52 6.17
N ASP A 83 9.98 -14.56 4.95
CA ASP A 83 10.98 -15.57 4.61
C ASP A 83 12.31 -15.28 5.32
N PRO A 84 12.78 -16.16 6.23
CA PRO A 84 14.06 -15.98 6.91
C PRO A 84 15.27 -16.10 5.97
N ALA A 85 15.10 -16.74 4.81
CA ALA A 85 16.16 -16.88 3.81
C ALA A 85 16.27 -15.69 2.86
N ASP A 86 15.22 -14.84 2.76
CA ASP A 86 15.26 -13.67 1.89
C ASP A 86 16.13 -12.55 2.50
N SER A 87 17.16 -12.16 1.74
CA SER A 87 18.12 -11.15 2.22
C SER A 87 17.52 -9.74 2.32
N VAL A 88 16.58 -9.39 1.42
CA VAL A 88 15.91 -8.08 1.45
C VAL A 88 14.99 -8.00 2.68
N GLY A 89 14.16 -9.03 2.88
CA GLY A 89 13.29 -9.11 4.03
C GLY A 89 14.04 -9.07 5.36
N ARG A 90 15.13 -9.84 5.48
CA ARG A 90 15.97 -9.85 6.67
C ARG A 90 16.59 -8.48 6.98
N LEU A 91 17.20 -7.83 5.99
CA LEU A 91 17.85 -6.53 6.18
C LEU A 91 16.82 -5.42 6.48
N LEU A 92 15.63 -5.46 5.87
CA LEU A 92 14.56 -4.53 6.21
C LEU A 92 14.08 -4.72 7.66
N ARG A 93 13.92 -5.96 8.14
CA ARG A 93 13.56 -6.21 9.55
C ARG A 93 14.66 -5.77 10.54
N GLU A 94 15.92 -5.82 10.14
CA GLU A 94 17.03 -5.29 10.96
C GLU A 94 17.02 -3.74 11.04
N LYS A 95 16.70 -3.06 9.93
CA LYS A 95 16.75 -1.59 9.82
C LYS A 95 15.46 -0.87 10.21
N CYS A 96 14.32 -1.54 10.07
CA CYS A 96 13.00 -0.95 10.17
C CYS A 96 12.12 -1.61 11.23
N ARG A 97 11.17 -0.84 11.76
CA ARG A 97 9.93 -1.34 12.34
C ARG A 97 8.86 -1.22 11.26
N LEU A 98 8.39 -2.35 10.76
CA LEU A 98 7.42 -2.44 9.67
C LEU A 98 6.02 -2.66 10.23
N HIS A 99 5.05 -1.93 9.69
CA HIS A 99 3.63 -2.04 10.00
C HIS A 99 2.89 -2.29 8.68
N LEU A 100 2.19 -3.43 8.56
CA LEU A 100 1.49 -3.83 7.34
C LEU A 100 0.00 -3.99 7.61
N VAL A 101 -0.83 -3.26 6.85
CA VAL A 101 -2.29 -3.39 6.86
C VAL A 101 -2.72 -3.93 5.50
N PRO A 102 -2.86 -5.26 5.33
CA PRO A 102 -3.09 -5.86 4.01
C PRO A 102 -4.42 -5.48 3.38
N ASN A 103 -5.44 -5.22 4.18
CA ASN A 103 -6.75 -4.79 3.71
C ASN A 103 -7.31 -3.70 4.63
N CYS A 104 -7.29 -2.45 4.14
CA CYS A 104 -7.85 -1.32 4.87
C CYS A 104 -9.40 -1.30 4.86
N ASN A 105 -10.05 -2.07 3.99
CA ASN A 105 -11.50 -2.01 3.80
C ASN A 105 -12.13 -3.43 3.76
N PRO A 106 -12.05 -4.18 4.87
CA PRO A 106 -12.53 -5.56 4.90
C PRO A 106 -14.06 -5.66 4.74
N ASP A 107 -14.84 -4.69 5.23
CA ASP A 107 -16.29 -4.66 5.00
C ASP A 107 -16.63 -4.50 3.52
N GLY A 108 -16.02 -3.53 2.86
CA GLY A 108 -16.22 -3.32 1.43
C GLY A 108 -15.77 -4.52 0.59
N SER A 109 -14.64 -5.15 0.98
CA SER A 109 -14.13 -6.36 0.34
C SER A 109 -15.11 -7.53 0.48
N LYS A 110 -15.68 -7.74 1.67
CA LYS A 110 -16.68 -8.78 1.94
C LYS A 110 -17.99 -8.53 1.21
N ARG A 111 -18.42 -7.27 1.11
CA ARG A 111 -19.65 -6.87 0.41
C ARG A 111 -19.49 -6.86 -1.12
N GLY A 112 -18.27 -6.88 -1.64
CA GLY A 112 -18.00 -6.72 -3.08
C GLY A 112 -18.22 -5.29 -3.57
N ASN A 113 -17.98 -4.30 -2.72
CA ASN A 113 -18.01 -2.89 -3.12
C ASN A 113 -16.83 -2.58 -4.06
N LEU A 114 -17.04 -1.66 -5.01
CA LEU A 114 -15.95 -1.21 -5.86
C LEU A 114 -14.98 -0.28 -5.10
N ARG A 115 -15.51 0.70 -4.34
CA ARG A 115 -14.70 1.81 -3.83
C ARG A 115 -14.93 2.18 -2.36
N VAL A 116 -16.13 1.99 -1.85
CA VAL A 116 -16.53 2.51 -0.54
C VAL A 116 -16.59 1.44 0.53
N ASN A 117 -16.50 1.84 1.80
CA ASN A 117 -16.70 0.97 2.95
C ASN A 117 -18.19 0.70 3.25
N ALA A 118 -18.48 0.10 4.40
CA ALA A 118 -19.86 -0.22 4.83
C ALA A 118 -20.73 1.02 5.05
N ALA A 119 -20.14 2.18 5.38
CA ALA A 119 -20.85 3.46 5.51
C ALA A 119 -21.11 4.17 4.18
N GLY A 120 -20.58 3.66 3.05
CA GLY A 120 -20.61 4.35 1.77
C GLY A 120 -19.52 5.44 1.66
N SER A 121 -18.54 5.45 2.56
CA SER A 121 -17.43 6.40 2.57
C SER A 121 -16.27 5.90 1.73
N ASN A 122 -15.66 6.82 0.95
CA ASN A 122 -14.38 6.56 0.29
C ASN A 122 -13.25 6.79 1.31
N LEU A 123 -12.62 5.72 1.79
CA LEU A 123 -11.61 5.79 2.84
C LEU A 123 -10.46 6.75 2.49
N ASN A 124 -10.03 6.79 1.22
CA ASN A 124 -9.00 7.74 0.76
C ASN A 124 -9.52 9.17 0.58
N ARG A 125 -10.58 9.55 1.33
CA ARG A 125 -11.10 10.93 1.49
C ARG A 125 -11.44 11.25 2.95
N GLU A 126 -11.09 10.35 3.87
CA GLU A 126 -11.42 10.47 5.29
C GLU A 126 -10.18 10.74 6.18
N TRP A 127 -8.98 10.83 5.61
CA TRP A 127 -7.74 10.87 6.41
C TRP A 127 -7.53 12.16 7.20
N ALA A 128 -8.10 13.28 6.75
CA ALA A 128 -8.01 14.53 7.51
C ALA A 128 -8.79 14.46 8.84
N GLU A 129 -10.02 13.94 8.78
CA GLU A 129 -10.95 13.91 9.91
C GLU A 129 -11.73 12.59 9.95
N PRO A 130 -11.05 11.43 10.18
CA PRO A 130 -11.75 10.15 10.26
C PRO A 130 -12.63 10.06 11.51
N SER A 131 -13.73 9.33 11.40
CA SER A 131 -14.64 9.12 12.52
C SER A 131 -15.08 7.67 12.66
N ALA A 132 -15.51 7.29 13.87
CA ALA A 132 -16.01 5.95 14.15
C ALA A 132 -17.28 5.59 13.34
N GLU A 133 -18.06 6.60 12.93
CA GLU A 133 -19.32 6.41 12.21
C GLU A 133 -19.11 6.26 10.69
N LYS A 134 -18.08 6.90 10.13
CA LYS A 134 -17.88 6.96 8.67
C LYS A 134 -16.68 6.13 8.20
N SER A 135 -15.62 6.12 8.98
CA SER A 135 -14.33 5.56 8.57
C SER A 135 -13.54 5.01 9.78
N PRO A 136 -14.13 4.07 10.56
CA PRO A 136 -13.46 3.48 11.71
C PRO A 136 -12.13 2.84 11.32
N GLU A 137 -12.01 2.37 10.09
CA GLU A 137 -10.81 1.79 9.51
C GLU A 137 -9.65 2.81 9.49
N VAL A 138 -9.89 3.97 8.88
CA VAL A 138 -8.90 5.07 8.82
C VAL A 138 -8.58 5.60 10.21
N LEU A 139 -9.60 5.74 11.06
CA LEU A 139 -9.42 6.19 12.44
C LEU A 139 -8.48 5.27 13.21
N ALA A 140 -8.67 3.95 13.11
CA ALA A 140 -7.85 2.96 13.79
C ALA A 140 -6.40 2.96 13.27
N ILE A 141 -6.21 2.96 11.96
CA ILE A 141 -4.88 2.98 11.31
C ILE A 141 -4.15 4.27 11.69
N ARG A 142 -4.79 5.44 11.57
CA ARG A 142 -4.17 6.73 11.88
C ARG A 142 -3.81 6.85 13.37
N ASN A 143 -4.66 6.35 14.28
CA ASN A 143 -4.35 6.33 15.71
C ASN A 143 -3.10 5.48 15.99
N ARG A 144 -2.96 4.33 15.32
CA ARG A 144 -1.74 3.52 15.47
C ARG A 144 -0.51 4.21 14.89
N MET A 145 -0.63 4.89 13.75
CA MET A 145 0.43 5.74 13.20
C MET A 145 0.84 6.86 14.18
N ASP A 146 -0.12 7.47 14.88
CA ASP A 146 0.14 8.50 15.91
C ASP A 146 0.93 7.95 17.10
N GLU A 147 0.70 6.69 17.48
CA GLU A 147 1.42 6.01 18.56
C GLU A 147 2.84 5.60 18.18
N THR A 148 3.03 5.12 16.95
CA THR A 148 4.30 4.51 16.51
C THR A 148 5.20 5.46 15.73
N GLY A 149 4.65 6.51 15.13
CA GLY A 149 5.32 7.35 14.15
C GLY A 149 5.33 6.76 12.76
N VAL A 150 5.73 7.58 11.77
CA VAL A 150 5.86 7.21 10.37
C VAL A 150 7.06 7.94 9.78
N ASP A 151 8.01 7.21 9.19
CA ASP A 151 9.14 7.78 8.44
C ASP A 151 8.97 7.55 6.93
N PHE A 152 8.37 6.40 6.55
CA PHE A 152 8.03 6.03 5.18
C PHE A 152 6.64 5.40 5.13
N ALA A 153 5.84 5.77 4.13
CA ALA A 153 4.52 5.19 3.94
C ALA A 153 4.22 4.92 2.46
N MET A 154 3.63 3.76 2.18
CA MET A 154 3.13 3.41 0.85
C MET A 154 1.69 2.93 0.95
N ASP A 155 0.79 3.66 0.29
CA ASP A 155 -0.61 3.35 0.09
C ASP A 155 -0.78 2.63 -1.25
N VAL A 156 -1.16 1.36 -1.21
CA VAL A 156 -1.16 0.49 -2.40
C VAL A 156 -2.54 0.38 -3.01
N HIS A 157 -2.65 0.75 -4.28
CA HIS A 157 -3.87 0.88 -5.06
C HIS A 157 -3.79 0.23 -6.44
N GLY A 158 -4.87 0.34 -7.21
CA GLY A 158 -4.94 0.05 -8.62
C GLY A 158 -5.74 1.12 -9.37
N ASP A 159 -5.23 1.59 -10.53
CA ASP A 159 -5.87 2.60 -11.37
C ASP A 159 -6.52 1.99 -12.62
N GLU A 160 -7.81 2.30 -12.83
CA GLU A 160 -8.60 1.75 -13.96
C GLU A 160 -8.30 2.44 -15.29
N ALA A 161 -7.71 3.65 -15.26
CA ALA A 161 -7.56 4.52 -16.42
C ALA A 161 -6.14 4.49 -17.00
N ILE A 162 -5.12 4.49 -16.15
CA ILE A 162 -3.72 4.56 -16.55
C ILE A 162 -3.13 3.16 -16.59
N PRO A 163 -2.79 2.63 -17.79
CA PRO A 163 -2.40 1.21 -17.95
C PRO A 163 -0.91 0.97 -17.67
N VAL A 164 -0.35 1.61 -16.64
CA VAL A 164 1.05 1.45 -16.19
C VAL A 164 1.10 1.54 -14.66
N SER A 165 2.15 0.98 -14.06
CA SER A 165 2.40 1.24 -12.63
C SER A 165 3.12 2.58 -12.47
N PHE A 166 2.70 3.37 -11.49
CA PHE A 166 3.31 4.67 -11.16
C PHE A 166 3.15 5.01 -9.69
N LEU A 167 3.92 5.99 -9.23
CA LEU A 167 3.77 6.59 -7.92
C LEU A 167 3.08 7.95 -8.02
N ALA A 168 2.22 8.25 -7.06
CA ALA A 168 1.73 9.59 -6.80
C ALA A 168 2.29 10.07 -5.45
N GLY A 169 3.02 11.18 -5.48
CA GLY A 169 3.63 11.78 -4.30
C GLY A 169 2.68 12.71 -3.55
N PHE A 170 3.27 13.46 -2.66
CA PHE A 170 2.59 14.41 -1.77
C PHE A 170 2.89 15.87 -2.11
N GLU A 171 3.26 16.15 -3.35
CA GLU A 171 3.53 17.51 -3.80
C GLU A 171 2.35 18.43 -3.55
N GLY A 172 2.66 19.62 -3.07
CA GLY A 172 1.66 20.65 -2.77
C GLY A 172 1.03 20.56 -1.39
N ILE A 173 1.51 19.72 -0.47
CA ILE A 173 1.13 19.83 0.94
C ILE A 173 1.64 21.16 1.52
N PRO A 174 0.98 21.72 2.56
CA PRO A 174 1.42 22.97 3.19
C PRO A 174 2.85 22.94 3.73
N SER A 175 3.27 21.82 4.32
CA SER A 175 4.61 21.61 4.91
C SER A 175 5.68 21.17 3.92
N TRP A 176 5.40 21.15 2.61
CA TRP A 176 6.35 20.70 1.60
C TRP A 176 7.71 21.40 1.70
N THR A 177 8.77 20.60 1.64
CA THR A 177 10.16 21.07 1.52
C THR A 177 10.86 20.34 0.38
N ASP A 178 11.88 20.97 -0.20
CA ASP A 178 12.70 20.34 -1.25
C ASP A 178 13.35 19.05 -0.74
N GLN A 179 13.76 19.00 0.53
CA GLN A 179 14.34 17.81 1.15
C GLN A 179 13.36 16.62 1.20
N GLN A 180 12.07 16.90 1.47
CA GLN A 180 11.04 15.85 1.40
C GLN A 180 10.85 15.38 -0.04
N GLY A 181 10.85 16.31 -0.99
CA GLY A 181 10.80 16.01 -2.42
C GLY A 181 11.97 15.13 -2.88
N ASP A 182 13.20 15.48 -2.48
CA ASP A 182 14.39 14.69 -2.80
C ASP A 182 14.27 13.25 -2.27
N GLY A 183 13.72 13.07 -1.08
CA GLY A 183 13.44 11.76 -0.51
C GLY A 183 12.49 10.93 -1.40
N TYR A 184 11.37 11.52 -1.80
CA TYR A 184 10.39 10.88 -2.66
C TYR A 184 10.96 10.57 -4.05
N TYR A 185 11.53 11.56 -4.75
CA TYR A 185 12.04 11.38 -6.11
C TYR A 185 13.24 10.43 -6.17
N SER A 186 14.07 10.36 -5.12
CA SER A 186 15.16 9.39 -5.08
C SER A 186 14.63 7.96 -4.97
N TYR A 187 13.59 7.71 -4.17
CA TYR A 187 12.93 6.40 -4.13
C TYR A 187 12.31 6.04 -5.48
N GLU A 188 11.56 6.96 -6.07
CA GLU A 188 10.94 6.79 -7.39
C GLU A 188 11.97 6.41 -8.47
N ALA A 189 13.09 7.13 -8.52
CA ALA A 189 14.18 6.86 -9.46
C ALA A 189 14.88 5.51 -9.21
N ILE A 190 14.96 5.06 -7.96
CA ILE A 190 15.48 3.72 -7.63
C ILE A 190 14.55 2.64 -8.17
N LEU A 191 13.25 2.79 -7.97
CA LEU A 191 12.26 1.82 -8.45
C LEU A 191 12.20 1.78 -9.98
N ASP A 192 12.22 2.93 -10.65
CA ASP A 192 12.19 3.03 -12.13
C ASP A 192 13.35 2.28 -12.80
N ARG A 193 14.57 2.41 -12.27
CA ARG A 193 15.72 1.68 -12.83
C ARG A 193 15.75 0.19 -12.45
N ARG A 194 14.97 -0.25 -11.46
CA ARG A 194 14.96 -1.63 -10.95
C ARG A 194 14.09 -2.55 -11.76
N THR A 195 12.95 -2.08 -12.19
CA THR A 195 11.97 -2.93 -12.88
C THR A 195 11.30 -2.23 -14.08
N PRO A 196 11.13 -2.91 -15.22
CA PRO A 196 10.40 -2.38 -16.36
C PRO A 196 8.88 -2.33 -16.11
N ASP A 197 8.40 -2.88 -15.02
CA ASP A 197 6.98 -2.86 -14.64
C ASP A 197 6.56 -1.56 -13.93
N PHE A 198 7.50 -0.65 -13.74
CA PHE A 198 7.29 0.69 -13.21
C PHE A 198 7.82 1.76 -14.16
N GLN A 199 7.28 2.97 -14.09
CA GLN A 199 7.73 4.11 -14.89
C GLN A 199 7.35 5.44 -14.23
N THR A 200 7.94 6.57 -14.70
CA THR A 200 7.80 7.92 -14.12
C THR A 200 7.23 8.95 -15.10
N GLU A 201 6.87 8.54 -16.32
CA GLU A 201 6.41 9.46 -17.39
C GLU A 201 4.90 9.74 -17.31
N GLN A 202 4.10 8.77 -16.86
CA GLN A 202 2.66 8.85 -16.75
C GLN A 202 2.24 8.70 -15.29
N GLY A 203 1.23 9.46 -14.89
CA GLY A 203 0.69 9.45 -13.53
C GLY A 203 -0.27 10.61 -13.31
N TYR A 204 -0.61 10.85 -12.07
CA TYR A 204 -1.50 11.96 -11.72
C TYR A 204 -0.79 13.32 -11.80
N THR A 205 -1.57 14.35 -12.12
CA THR A 205 -1.08 15.73 -12.09
C THR A 205 -0.72 16.14 -10.67
N LYS A 206 0.49 16.69 -10.48
CA LYS A 206 0.97 17.19 -9.21
C LYS A 206 0.13 18.36 -8.72
N SER A 207 -0.15 18.42 -7.42
CA SER A 207 -0.87 19.52 -6.81
C SER A 207 0.00 20.80 -6.78
N ALA A 208 -0.62 21.95 -7.01
CA ALA A 208 0.06 23.23 -6.82
C ALA A 208 0.43 23.43 -5.32
N PRO A 209 1.46 24.23 -5.01
CA PRO A 209 1.87 24.49 -3.63
C PRO A 209 0.72 24.91 -2.70
N GLY A 210 0.57 24.22 -1.58
CA GLY A 210 -0.49 24.41 -0.60
C GLY A 210 -1.90 23.98 -1.06
N LYS A 211 -2.00 23.20 -2.15
CA LYS A 211 -3.29 22.77 -2.72
C LYS A 211 -3.51 21.25 -2.68
N ALA A 212 -2.58 20.50 -2.09
CA ALA A 212 -2.79 19.07 -1.92
C ALA A 212 -4.03 18.77 -1.07
N ASN A 213 -4.76 17.74 -1.46
CA ASN A 213 -5.96 17.32 -0.73
C ASN A 213 -5.56 16.50 0.50
N LEU A 214 -5.55 17.12 1.68
CA LEU A 214 -5.20 16.47 2.94
C LEU A 214 -6.22 15.42 3.42
N ALA A 215 -7.35 15.26 2.75
CA ALA A 215 -8.27 14.15 3.00
C ALA A 215 -7.78 12.83 2.40
N MET A 216 -6.76 12.86 1.53
CA MET A 216 -6.11 11.67 0.97
C MET A 216 -4.97 11.20 1.89
N SER A 217 -4.77 9.87 1.98
CA SER A 217 -3.81 9.25 2.88
C SER A 217 -2.38 9.77 2.68
N THR A 218 -1.87 9.69 1.47
CA THR A 218 -0.49 10.07 1.13
C THR A 218 -0.19 11.51 1.54
N ASN A 219 -1.07 12.45 1.21
CA ASN A 219 -0.89 13.85 1.59
C ASN A 219 -1.02 14.08 3.10
N GLN A 220 -1.98 13.41 3.75
CA GLN A 220 -2.19 13.53 5.18
C GLN A 220 -1.03 12.96 5.99
N VAL A 221 -0.52 11.79 5.60
CA VAL A 221 0.61 11.15 6.28
C VAL A 221 1.87 12.00 6.13
N ALA A 222 2.17 12.48 4.93
CA ALA A 222 3.31 13.39 4.72
C ALA A 222 3.20 14.68 5.54
N GLU A 223 2.03 15.33 5.53
CA GLU A 223 1.79 16.58 6.29
C GLU A 223 1.89 16.37 7.81
N ARG A 224 1.33 15.25 8.33
CA ARG A 224 1.21 14.98 9.75
C ARG A 224 2.53 14.54 10.39
N PHE A 225 3.31 13.72 9.68
CA PHE A 225 4.50 13.07 10.21
C PHE A 225 5.82 13.59 9.62
N GLY A 226 5.77 14.40 8.55
CA GLY A 226 6.97 14.74 7.78
C GLY A 226 7.54 13.56 7.00
N ALA A 227 6.79 12.49 6.86
CA ALA A 227 7.20 11.23 6.27
C ALA A 227 7.38 11.33 4.75
N THR A 228 8.23 10.47 4.18
CA THR A 228 8.21 10.18 2.74
C THR A 228 7.02 9.26 2.47
N SER A 229 5.95 9.81 1.91
CA SER A 229 4.68 9.10 1.67
C SER A 229 4.35 9.04 0.18
N MET A 230 3.72 7.95 -0.25
CA MET A 230 3.36 7.77 -1.66
C MET A 230 2.17 6.85 -1.83
N THR A 231 1.45 7.04 -2.93
CA THR A 231 0.48 6.07 -3.44
C THR A 231 1.13 5.30 -4.58
N LEU A 232 1.14 3.98 -4.50
CA LEU A 232 1.46 3.10 -5.62
C LEU A 232 0.17 2.73 -6.34
N GLU A 233 0.11 3.00 -7.63
CA GLU A 233 -0.98 2.60 -8.50
C GLU A 233 -0.51 1.49 -9.46
N MET A 234 -1.31 0.45 -9.60
CA MET A 234 -1.05 -0.66 -10.54
C MET A 234 -2.16 -0.75 -11.58
N PRO A 235 -1.86 -1.14 -12.84
CA PRO A 235 -2.88 -1.23 -13.87
C PRO A 235 -3.83 -2.42 -13.64
N TYR A 236 -5.03 -2.33 -14.22
CA TYR A 236 -5.98 -3.45 -14.31
C TYR A 236 -5.76 -4.31 -15.55
N LYS A 237 -5.01 -3.79 -16.51
CA LYS A 237 -4.76 -4.41 -17.83
C LYS A 237 -3.28 -4.66 -17.99
N ASP A 238 -2.89 -5.01 -19.20
CA ASP A 238 -1.47 -5.15 -19.49
C ASP A 238 -0.72 -3.81 -19.44
N ASN A 239 0.56 -3.87 -19.09
CA ASN A 239 1.46 -2.73 -19.10
C ASN A 239 2.11 -2.61 -20.48
N PRO A 240 1.84 -1.54 -21.27
CA PRO A 240 2.38 -1.38 -22.64
C PRO A 240 3.92 -1.29 -22.68
N ALA A 241 4.58 -0.87 -21.59
CA ALA A 241 6.04 -0.78 -21.51
C ALA A 241 6.70 -2.17 -21.33
N SER A 242 5.97 -3.12 -20.73
CA SER A 242 6.41 -4.49 -20.47
C SER A 242 5.24 -5.44 -20.74
N PRO A 243 4.81 -5.63 -22.00
CA PRO A 243 3.57 -6.35 -22.31
C PRO A 243 3.72 -7.85 -22.10
N GLU A 244 2.66 -8.46 -21.56
CA GLU A 244 2.48 -9.90 -21.42
C GLU A 244 1.14 -10.31 -22.06
N PRO A 245 1.13 -10.68 -23.36
CA PRO A 245 -0.09 -10.83 -24.15
C PRO A 245 -1.04 -11.93 -23.69
N GLU A 246 -0.57 -12.93 -22.94
CA GLU A 246 -1.39 -14.05 -22.50
C GLU A 246 -2.16 -13.77 -21.22
N GLN A 247 -1.55 -13.05 -20.28
CA GLN A 247 -2.11 -12.81 -18.95
C GLN A 247 -2.33 -11.33 -18.61
N GLY A 248 -1.59 -10.43 -19.26
CA GLY A 248 -1.58 -9.01 -18.91
C GLY A 248 -0.96 -8.74 -17.57
N TRP A 249 -1.47 -7.73 -16.86
CA TRP A 249 -1.13 -7.50 -15.46
C TRP A 249 -1.76 -8.61 -14.60
N SER A 250 -0.97 -9.29 -13.79
CA SER A 250 -1.39 -10.50 -13.08
C SER A 250 -1.07 -10.44 -11.58
N PRO A 251 -1.66 -11.34 -10.74
CA PRO A 251 -1.27 -11.49 -9.34
C PRO A 251 0.23 -11.66 -9.14
N GLU A 252 0.87 -12.47 -9.98
CA GLU A 252 2.31 -12.73 -9.90
C GLU A 252 3.12 -11.45 -10.17
N ARG A 253 2.68 -10.62 -11.12
CA ARG A 253 3.32 -9.33 -11.38
C ARG A 253 3.13 -8.34 -10.23
N CYS A 254 1.97 -8.34 -9.57
CA CYS A 254 1.77 -7.57 -8.33
C CYS A 254 2.77 -7.99 -7.25
N LYS A 255 2.96 -9.29 -7.04
CA LYS A 255 3.91 -9.83 -6.06
C LYS A 255 5.36 -9.51 -6.41
N MET A 256 5.74 -9.62 -7.68
CA MET A 256 7.09 -9.24 -8.14
C MET A 256 7.34 -7.74 -7.94
N LEU A 257 6.38 -6.89 -8.26
CA LEU A 257 6.50 -5.45 -8.02
C LEU A 257 6.64 -5.12 -6.51
N ALA A 258 5.97 -5.87 -5.64
CA ALA A 258 6.14 -5.74 -4.19
C ALA A 258 7.58 -6.01 -3.77
N ARG A 259 8.18 -7.09 -4.28
CA ARG A 259 9.60 -7.39 -4.05
C ARG A 259 10.52 -6.27 -4.54
N ASP A 260 10.25 -5.73 -5.73
CA ASP A 260 11.03 -4.62 -6.29
C ASP A 260 10.89 -3.34 -5.45
N CYS A 261 9.67 -3.04 -4.96
CA CYS A 261 9.42 -1.92 -4.04
C CYS A 261 10.20 -2.09 -2.73
N LEU A 262 10.21 -3.27 -2.13
CA LEU A 262 10.94 -3.55 -0.90
C LEU A 262 12.46 -3.49 -1.09
N ALA A 263 12.97 -4.02 -2.19
CA ALA A 263 14.38 -3.93 -2.54
C ALA A 263 14.81 -2.49 -2.83
N SER A 264 13.90 -1.68 -3.41
CA SER A 264 14.11 -0.24 -3.62
C SER A 264 14.11 0.52 -2.30
N LEU A 265 13.25 0.14 -1.35
CA LEU A 265 13.25 0.73 -0.01
C LEU A 265 14.57 0.46 0.72
N LEU A 266 15.08 -0.77 0.65
CA LEU A 266 16.37 -1.11 1.26
C LEU A 266 17.51 -0.26 0.68
N GLU A 267 17.60 -0.18 -0.65
CA GLU A 267 18.62 0.64 -1.34
C GLU A 267 18.47 2.12 -0.99
N TRP A 268 17.24 2.63 -0.94
CA TRP A 268 16.96 4.02 -0.59
C TRP A 268 17.39 4.35 0.85
N LEU A 269 17.17 3.43 1.81
CA LEU A 269 17.66 3.59 3.19
C LEU A 269 19.19 3.68 3.24
N GLU A 270 19.90 2.84 2.49
CA GLU A 270 21.37 2.85 2.44
C GLU A 270 21.91 4.19 1.89
N THR A 271 21.22 4.81 0.93
CA THR A 271 21.63 6.13 0.41
C THR A 271 21.47 7.26 1.42
N ARG A 272 20.70 7.09 2.47
CA ARG A 272 20.42 8.10 3.52
C ARG A 272 21.34 7.96 4.75
N GLU A 273 22.00 6.83 4.88
CA GLU A 273 22.94 6.55 5.98
C GLU A 273 24.38 7.04 5.65
N GLY A 274 24.68 7.37 4.37
CA GLY A 274 25.97 7.84 3.87
C GLY A 274 26.03 9.33 3.72
#